data_ee5d7492bfaac433ae50255b52ceae95
#
_entry.id   ee5d7492bfaac433ae50255b52ceae95
#
_cell.length_a   1.000
_cell.length_b   1.000
_cell.length_c   1.000
_cell.angle_alpha   90.00
_cell.angle_beta   90.00
_cell.angle_gamma   90.00
#
_symmetry.space_group_name_H-M   'P 1'
#
loop_
_entity.id
_entity.type
_entity.pdbx_description
1 polymer ?
#
loop_
_entity_poly.entity_id
_entity_poly.type
_entity_poly.pdbx_seq_one_letter_code
_entity_poly.pdbx_strand_id
1 'polypeptide(L)'
;MFFKRSITVMLLFFLLGAASPLLAQEAETPSQAQDEIDSILYGEAGVGGVIQRLGKVESDLFGRELPGSISERQLGLLNFIRNGTLGQPSMVFKTGVAEWAVLHEVRSDMPLNRRISEIERQLEGAAGEDRPLAMRLERILSLLITGQVTWQDVRVPANMVFRASFIDRISPKSAAAGDVVRLKMEDHLSIEGYLVAPRGSRIIARVDKVKPPRSFGRPSEISFVFDRLEPLGPEEIPVFLGDAAVLASKSDKTVAAAAGTSALGFILLGPIGLAGGFLVKGDAQEIPPGSVIYLETSALSNVKGYPVPPSLKGLLESSEYNVSEDSEGTETDTNQEGGVQSEQD
;
A
#
# COMPACT_ATOMS: atom_id res chain seq x y z
N MET A 1 85.38 0.64 3.63
CA MET A 1 85.22 1.59 2.54
C MET A 1 84.19 1.08 1.57
N PHE A 2 82.92 1.36 1.82
CA PHE A 2 81.84 1.23 0.86
C PHE A 2 80.58 1.89 1.44
N PHE A 3 80.17 2.98 0.82
CA PHE A 3 79.00 3.77 1.11
C PHE A 3 77.71 3.01 0.71
N LYS A 4 76.78 2.76 1.62
CA LYS A 4 75.43 2.36 1.30
C LYS A 4 74.50 3.54 1.42
N ARG A 5 73.99 4.05 0.29
CA ARG A 5 72.91 5.03 0.20
C ARG A 5 71.60 4.34 0.44
N SER A 6 70.90 4.67 1.54
CA SER A 6 69.51 4.33 1.77
C SER A 6 68.61 5.32 1.03
N ILE A 7 67.80 4.82 0.10
CA ILE A 7 66.75 5.56 -0.56
C ILE A 7 65.49 5.35 0.27
N THR A 8 65.06 6.41 0.97
CA THR A 8 63.77 6.44 1.65
C THR A 8 62.69 6.81 0.65
N VAL A 9 61.85 5.82 0.28
CA VAL A 9 60.64 6.04 -0.54
C VAL A 9 59.56 6.52 0.37
N MET A 10 59.23 7.81 0.26
CA MET A 10 58.12 8.47 0.97
C MET A 10 56.81 8.15 0.20
N LEU A 11 56.03 7.22 0.73
CA LEU A 11 54.74 6.86 0.17
C LEU A 11 53.71 7.92 0.62
N LEU A 12 53.35 8.81 -0.30
CA LEU A 12 52.33 9.84 -0.10
C LEU A 12 50.95 9.15 -0.30
N PHE A 13 50.28 8.78 0.78
CA PHE A 13 48.88 8.35 0.75
C PHE A 13 47.98 9.56 0.46
N PHE A 14 47.48 9.63 -0.76
CA PHE A 14 46.39 10.53 -1.14
C PHE A 14 45.09 9.93 -0.58
N LEU A 15 44.61 10.41 0.56
CA LEU A 15 43.30 10.16 1.07
C LEU A 15 42.30 10.96 0.20
N LEU A 16 41.79 10.32 -0.87
CA LEU A 16 40.56 10.79 -1.53
C LEU A 16 39.40 10.57 -0.55
N GLY A 17 39.05 11.60 0.19
CA GLY A 17 37.79 11.68 0.90
C GLY A 17 36.66 11.66 -0.12
N ALA A 18 36.00 10.52 -0.30
CA ALA A 18 34.71 10.47 -0.96
C ALA A 18 33.71 11.26 -0.09
N ALA A 19 33.53 12.51 -0.43
CA ALA A 19 32.39 13.29 0.06
C ALA A 19 31.15 12.63 -0.54
N SER A 20 30.49 11.75 0.23
CA SER A 20 29.13 11.34 -0.07
C SER A 20 28.29 12.62 -0.16
N PRO A 21 27.55 12.84 -1.26
CA PRO A 21 26.60 13.93 -1.26
C PRO A 21 25.57 13.59 -0.16
N LEU A 22 25.63 14.32 0.94
CA LEU A 22 24.54 14.43 1.88
C LEU A 22 23.39 14.95 1.03
N LEU A 23 22.45 14.09 0.64
CA LEU A 23 21.18 14.51 0.08
C LEU A 23 20.57 15.40 1.15
N ALA A 24 20.74 16.71 1.01
CA ALA A 24 20.02 17.68 1.79
C ALA A 24 18.53 17.38 1.49
N GLN A 25 17.86 16.78 2.46
CA GLN A 25 16.42 16.71 2.46
C GLN A 25 15.98 18.17 2.47
N GLU A 26 15.51 18.67 1.33
CA GLU A 26 15.00 20.04 1.23
C GLU A 26 13.97 20.20 2.33
N ALA A 27 14.24 21.13 3.25
CA ALA A 27 13.33 21.42 4.33
C ALA A 27 12.00 21.88 3.71
N GLU A 28 10.95 21.13 4.01
CA GLU A 28 9.61 21.39 3.50
C GLU A 28 9.21 22.83 3.84
N THR A 29 8.80 23.58 2.83
CA THR A 29 8.38 24.97 3.03
C THR A 29 7.03 25.00 3.79
N PRO A 30 6.73 26.07 4.57
CA PRO A 30 5.44 26.20 5.23
C PRO A 30 4.22 26.08 4.28
N SER A 31 4.39 26.45 3.02
CA SER A 31 3.35 26.29 2.01
C SER A 31 3.13 24.81 1.65
N GLN A 32 4.21 24.07 1.44
CA GLN A 32 4.14 22.63 1.11
C GLN A 32 3.56 21.82 2.27
N ALA A 33 4.01 22.07 3.49
CA ALA A 33 3.43 21.44 4.69
C ALA A 33 1.93 21.75 4.83
N GLN A 34 1.50 22.98 4.53
CA GLN A 34 0.09 23.34 4.54
C GLN A 34 -0.69 22.64 3.43
N ASP A 35 -0.13 22.54 2.23
CA ASP A 35 -0.75 21.84 1.11
C ASP A 35 -0.93 20.35 1.39
N GLU A 36 0.04 19.71 2.07
CA GLU A 36 -0.08 18.33 2.53
C GLU A 36 -1.19 18.16 3.56
N ILE A 37 -1.24 19.01 4.59
CA ILE A 37 -2.28 18.99 5.62
C ILE A 37 -3.68 19.12 4.99
N ASP A 38 -3.88 20.10 4.10
CA ASP A 38 -5.15 20.34 3.45
C ASP A 38 -5.54 19.18 2.53
N SER A 39 -4.58 18.62 1.81
CA SER A 39 -4.82 17.46 0.93
C SER A 39 -5.27 16.23 1.71
N ILE A 40 -4.70 15.96 2.88
CA ILE A 40 -5.12 14.85 3.73
C ILE A 40 -6.55 15.09 4.27
N LEU A 41 -6.84 16.30 4.72
CA LEU A 41 -8.11 16.62 5.37
C LEU A 41 -9.26 16.85 4.39
N TYR A 42 -8.99 17.55 3.26
CA TYR A 42 -10.03 18.05 2.35
C TYR A 42 -9.92 17.46 0.94
N GLY A 43 -8.80 16.81 0.57
CA GLY A 43 -8.56 16.19 -0.73
C GLY A 43 -7.84 17.09 -1.74
N GLU A 44 -7.65 18.35 -1.43
CA GLU A 44 -6.96 19.33 -2.29
C GLU A 44 -6.32 20.43 -1.44
N ALA A 45 -5.31 21.10 -1.99
CA ALA A 45 -4.72 22.25 -1.37
C ALA A 45 -5.73 23.40 -1.25
N GLY A 46 -5.82 24.02 -0.08
CA GLY A 46 -6.73 25.11 0.17
C GLY A 46 -6.34 26.41 -0.54
N VAL A 47 -7.30 27.30 -0.73
CA VAL A 47 -7.07 28.65 -1.28
C VAL A 47 -6.85 29.66 -0.13
N GLY A 48 -5.89 30.55 -0.30
CA GLY A 48 -5.58 31.62 0.67
C GLY A 48 -4.20 31.51 1.28
N GLY A 49 -3.89 32.42 2.21
CA GLY A 49 -2.60 32.47 2.89
C GLY A 49 -2.43 31.34 3.90
N VAL A 50 -1.19 30.90 4.11
CA VAL A 50 -0.85 29.78 5.03
C VAL A 50 -1.46 29.98 6.43
N ILE A 51 -1.40 31.17 7.00
CA ILE A 51 -1.95 31.44 8.35
C ILE A 51 -3.45 31.24 8.40
N GLN A 52 -4.18 31.71 7.39
CA GLN A 52 -5.64 31.58 7.33
C GLN A 52 -6.05 30.11 7.17
N ARG A 53 -5.35 29.37 6.29
CA ARG A 53 -5.59 27.93 6.06
C ARG A 53 -5.29 27.13 7.32
N LEU A 54 -4.17 27.43 7.97
CA LEU A 54 -3.77 26.79 9.23
C LEU A 54 -4.81 26.99 10.33
N GLY A 55 -5.28 28.24 10.55
CA GLY A 55 -6.33 28.54 11.51
C GLY A 55 -7.65 27.82 11.21
N LYS A 56 -8.02 27.71 9.91
CA LYS A 56 -9.20 26.93 9.48
C LYS A 56 -9.05 25.44 9.85
N VAL A 57 -7.91 24.83 9.52
CA VAL A 57 -7.63 23.42 9.84
C VAL A 57 -7.75 23.17 11.35
N GLU A 58 -7.14 24.00 12.16
CA GLU A 58 -7.18 23.87 13.62
C GLU A 58 -8.60 24.04 14.19
N SER A 59 -9.35 24.99 13.66
CA SER A 59 -10.76 25.16 14.02
C SER A 59 -11.58 23.93 13.66
N ASP A 60 -11.40 23.37 12.46
CA ASP A 60 -12.13 22.18 12.00
C ASP A 60 -11.75 20.93 12.82
N LEU A 61 -10.48 20.79 13.21
CA LEU A 61 -9.99 19.65 13.98
C LEU A 61 -10.30 19.75 15.47
N PHE A 62 -10.11 20.93 16.08
CA PHE A 62 -10.11 21.09 17.54
C PHE A 62 -11.14 22.13 18.04
N GLY A 63 -11.80 22.86 17.15
CA GLY A 63 -12.72 23.95 17.50
C GLY A 63 -12.01 25.23 17.95
N ARG A 64 -10.68 25.32 17.80
CA ARG A 64 -9.89 26.49 18.23
C ARG A 64 -8.53 26.51 17.51
N GLU A 65 -7.92 27.69 17.41
CA GLU A 65 -6.54 27.83 16.99
C GLU A 65 -5.57 27.37 18.08
N LEU A 66 -4.40 26.85 17.65
CA LEU A 66 -3.33 26.39 18.53
C LEU A 66 -2.29 27.49 18.74
N PRO A 67 -1.63 27.55 19.91
CA PRO A 67 -0.53 28.46 20.16
C PRO A 67 0.75 27.98 19.47
N GLY A 68 1.69 28.88 19.22
CA GLY A 68 3.01 28.58 18.67
C GLY A 68 3.26 29.21 17.31
N SER A 69 4.46 29.02 16.79
CA SER A 69 4.87 29.45 15.45
C SER A 69 4.15 28.62 14.37
N ILE A 70 4.12 29.12 13.15
CA ILE A 70 3.52 28.41 12.00
C ILE A 70 4.11 27.01 11.85
N SER A 71 5.44 26.90 11.88
CA SER A 71 6.11 25.60 11.69
C SER A 71 5.86 24.62 12.84
N GLU A 72 5.83 25.08 14.09
CA GLU A 72 5.48 24.23 15.24
C GLU A 72 4.05 23.72 15.15
N ARG A 73 3.11 24.57 14.77
CA ARG A 73 1.68 24.22 14.61
C ARG A 73 1.51 23.22 13.47
N GLN A 74 2.16 23.44 12.31
CA GLN A 74 2.13 22.52 11.16
C GLN A 74 2.73 21.15 11.50
N LEU A 75 3.90 21.13 12.15
CA LEU A 75 4.52 19.88 12.59
C LEU A 75 3.62 19.11 13.57
N GLY A 76 3.02 19.83 14.53
CA GLY A 76 2.07 19.24 15.47
C GLY A 76 0.85 18.65 14.77
N LEU A 77 0.32 19.34 13.75
CA LEU A 77 -0.80 18.86 12.93
C LEU A 77 -0.43 17.63 12.10
N LEU A 78 0.72 17.63 11.42
CA LEU A 78 1.19 16.48 10.63
C LEU A 78 1.38 15.25 11.53
N ASN A 79 1.95 15.44 12.71
CA ASN A 79 2.06 14.35 13.68
C ASN A 79 0.69 13.86 14.15
N PHE A 80 -0.24 14.75 14.45
CA PHE A 80 -1.58 14.37 14.88
C PHE A 80 -2.38 13.67 13.77
N ILE A 81 -2.32 14.20 12.54
CA ILE A 81 -3.14 13.72 11.42
C ILE A 81 -2.55 12.46 10.79
N ARG A 82 -1.23 12.44 10.49
CA ARG A 82 -0.59 11.43 9.64
C ARG A 82 0.42 10.54 10.36
N ASN A 83 1.40 11.16 11.05
CA ASN A 83 2.57 10.40 11.51
C ASN A 83 2.34 9.67 12.84
N GLY A 84 1.46 10.21 13.70
CA GLY A 84 1.34 9.79 15.09
C GLY A 84 2.55 10.22 15.94
N THR A 85 2.55 9.80 17.18
CA THR A 85 3.65 9.99 18.14
C THR A 85 3.87 8.68 18.92
N LEU A 86 4.94 8.61 19.69
CA LEU A 86 5.19 7.45 20.57
C LEU A 86 3.97 7.21 21.48
N GLY A 87 3.27 6.10 21.26
CA GLY A 87 2.09 5.70 22.02
C GLY A 87 0.75 6.31 21.59
N GLN A 88 0.73 7.18 20.56
CA GLN A 88 -0.49 7.80 20.06
C GLN A 88 -0.62 7.62 18.55
N PRO A 89 -1.49 6.72 18.06
CA PRO A 89 -1.79 6.60 16.63
C PRO A 89 -2.36 7.87 16.05
N SER A 90 -2.03 8.12 14.78
CA SER A 90 -2.53 9.28 14.02
C SER A 90 -4.04 9.21 13.75
N MET A 91 -4.65 10.34 13.33
CA MET A 91 -6.04 10.33 12.90
C MET A 91 -6.26 9.42 11.69
N VAL A 92 -5.34 9.40 10.72
CA VAL A 92 -5.42 8.52 9.54
C VAL A 92 -5.45 7.05 9.96
N PHE A 93 -4.56 6.64 10.87
CA PHE A 93 -4.54 5.29 11.42
C PHE A 93 -5.87 4.94 12.12
N LYS A 94 -6.31 5.79 13.03
CA LYS A 94 -7.55 5.61 13.80
C LYS A 94 -8.78 5.54 12.90
N THR A 95 -8.84 6.39 11.86
CA THR A 95 -9.94 6.38 10.88
C THR A 95 -9.91 5.07 10.08
N GLY A 96 -8.74 4.61 9.66
CA GLY A 96 -8.61 3.32 8.95
C GLY A 96 -9.08 2.13 9.79
N VAL A 97 -8.77 2.11 11.08
CA VAL A 97 -9.28 1.08 12.02
C VAL A 97 -10.80 1.15 12.15
N ALA A 98 -11.37 2.36 12.27
CA ALA A 98 -12.82 2.54 12.36
C ALA A 98 -13.55 2.12 11.06
N GLU A 99 -13.03 2.49 9.89
CA GLU A 99 -13.56 2.06 8.60
C GLU A 99 -13.51 0.55 8.45
N TRP A 100 -12.37 -0.07 8.75
CA TRP A 100 -12.26 -1.51 8.71
C TRP A 100 -13.28 -2.22 9.61
N ALA A 101 -13.48 -1.72 10.82
CA ALA A 101 -14.43 -2.31 11.76
C ALA A 101 -15.89 -2.18 11.31
N VAL A 102 -16.26 -1.14 10.55
CA VAL A 102 -17.64 -0.86 10.12
C VAL A 102 -17.91 -1.26 8.67
N LEU A 103 -16.98 -0.93 7.77
CA LEU A 103 -17.15 -1.09 6.32
C LEU A 103 -16.43 -2.33 5.79
N HIS A 104 -15.58 -2.96 6.60
CA HIS A 104 -14.68 -4.06 6.21
C HIS A 104 -13.69 -3.67 5.10
N GLU A 105 -13.50 -2.39 4.88
CA GLU A 105 -12.53 -1.82 3.95
C GLU A 105 -12.16 -0.41 4.39
N VAL A 106 -11.00 0.10 3.92
CA VAL A 106 -10.62 1.51 4.09
C VAL A 106 -10.82 2.27 2.80
N ARG A 107 -11.14 3.56 2.89
CA ARG A 107 -11.36 4.47 1.75
C ARG A 107 -10.21 5.46 1.66
N SER A 108 -9.01 4.94 1.47
CA SER A 108 -7.78 5.75 1.44
C SER A 108 -7.68 6.71 0.26
N ASP A 109 -8.54 6.59 -0.75
CA ASP A 109 -8.69 7.51 -1.86
C ASP A 109 -9.53 8.76 -1.54
N MET A 110 -10.20 8.78 -0.38
CA MET A 110 -11.04 9.89 0.08
C MET A 110 -10.35 10.74 1.16
N PRO A 111 -10.64 12.04 1.23
CA PRO A 111 -10.12 12.91 2.28
C PRO A 111 -10.72 12.57 3.66
N LEU A 112 -9.93 12.84 4.70
CA LEU A 112 -10.21 12.39 6.06
C LEU A 112 -11.57 12.89 6.61
N ASN A 113 -11.94 14.13 6.32
CA ASN A 113 -13.23 14.69 6.72
C ASN A 113 -14.42 13.91 6.15
N ARG A 114 -14.34 13.49 4.87
CA ARG A 114 -15.39 12.69 4.22
C ARG A 114 -15.43 11.28 4.77
N ARG A 115 -14.27 10.66 5.01
CA ARG A 115 -14.16 9.32 5.60
C ARG A 115 -14.86 9.26 6.96
N ILE A 116 -14.58 10.21 7.85
CA ILE A 116 -15.23 10.31 9.17
C ILE A 116 -16.74 10.51 9.02
N SER A 117 -17.17 11.42 8.15
CA SER A 117 -18.61 11.66 7.92
C SER A 117 -19.34 10.46 7.33
N GLU A 118 -18.66 9.62 6.54
CA GLU A 118 -19.23 8.39 5.99
C GLU A 118 -19.43 7.33 7.07
N ILE A 119 -18.47 7.16 7.97
CA ILE A 119 -18.59 6.25 9.11
C ILE A 119 -19.77 6.66 10.01
N GLU A 120 -19.89 7.97 10.31
CA GLU A 120 -21.01 8.47 11.10
C GLU A 120 -22.36 8.21 10.44
N ARG A 121 -22.49 8.46 9.13
CA ARG A 121 -23.72 8.16 8.41
C ARG A 121 -24.07 6.67 8.45
N GLN A 122 -23.08 5.80 8.36
CA GLN A 122 -23.29 4.37 8.45
C GLN A 122 -23.73 3.92 9.85
N LEU A 123 -23.17 4.52 10.90
CA LEU A 123 -23.46 4.14 12.29
C LEU A 123 -24.70 4.84 12.87
N GLU A 124 -24.89 6.11 12.55
CA GLU A 124 -25.85 6.99 13.21
C GLU A 124 -26.91 7.57 12.25
N GLY A 125 -26.77 7.31 10.95
CA GLY A 125 -27.69 7.81 9.91
C GLY A 125 -27.41 9.25 9.46
N ALA A 126 -26.56 10.01 10.16
CA ALA A 126 -26.21 11.40 9.84
C ALA A 126 -24.78 11.71 10.26
N ALA A 127 -24.16 12.72 9.60
CA ALA A 127 -22.85 13.23 10.01
C ALA A 127 -23.02 14.33 11.09
N GLY A 128 -22.16 14.29 12.11
CA GLY A 128 -22.13 15.26 13.21
C GLY A 128 -21.33 16.51 12.89
N GLU A 129 -21.75 17.29 11.90
CA GLU A 129 -21.00 18.44 11.37
C GLU A 129 -20.81 19.61 12.35
N ASP A 130 -21.53 19.61 13.46
CA ASP A 130 -21.47 20.60 14.53
C ASP A 130 -20.29 20.46 15.49
N ARG A 131 -19.49 19.41 15.34
CA ARG A 131 -18.38 19.08 16.24
C ARG A 131 -17.04 19.02 15.52
N PRO A 132 -15.93 19.34 16.22
CA PRO A 132 -14.59 19.17 15.68
C PRO A 132 -14.30 17.73 15.24
N LEU A 133 -13.59 17.57 14.13
CA LEU A 133 -13.30 16.26 13.52
C LEU A 133 -12.61 15.27 14.49
N ALA A 134 -11.70 15.76 15.33
CA ALA A 134 -11.04 14.90 16.32
C ALA A 134 -12.04 14.33 17.32
N MET A 135 -12.98 15.11 17.81
CA MET A 135 -14.02 14.63 18.74
C MET A 135 -14.98 13.64 18.08
N ARG A 136 -15.33 13.87 16.82
CA ARG A 136 -16.19 12.97 16.04
C ARG A 136 -15.53 11.60 15.89
N LEU A 137 -14.24 11.56 15.53
CA LEU A 137 -13.50 10.31 15.41
C LEU A 137 -13.38 9.55 16.75
N GLU A 138 -13.04 10.25 17.84
CA GLU A 138 -12.93 9.59 19.16
C GLU A 138 -14.29 9.04 19.63
N ARG A 139 -15.39 9.71 19.30
CA ARG A 139 -16.75 9.21 19.58
C ARG A 139 -17.04 7.93 18.79
N ILE A 140 -16.75 7.91 17.48
CA ILE A 140 -16.89 6.71 16.64
C ILE A 140 -16.11 5.55 17.26
N LEU A 141 -14.84 5.76 17.59
CA LEU A 141 -13.98 4.73 18.17
C LEU A 141 -14.51 4.21 19.49
N SER A 142 -15.07 5.08 20.35
CA SER A 142 -15.65 4.68 21.63
C SER A 142 -16.88 3.77 21.48
N LEU A 143 -17.59 3.84 20.36
CA LEU A 143 -18.72 2.97 20.02
C LEU A 143 -18.29 1.60 19.47
N LEU A 144 -17.15 1.57 18.78
CA LEU A 144 -16.72 0.40 18.03
C LEU A 144 -15.71 -0.46 18.79
N ILE A 145 -14.86 0.15 19.61
CA ILE A 145 -13.66 -0.50 20.16
C ILE A 145 -13.66 -0.35 21.68
N THR A 146 -13.50 -1.47 22.36
CA THR A 146 -13.31 -1.46 23.81
C THR A 146 -11.90 -1.01 24.15
N GLY A 147 -11.76 0.16 24.77
CA GLY A 147 -10.47 0.75 25.13
C GLY A 147 -9.94 1.72 24.07
N GLN A 148 -8.63 1.97 24.10
CA GLN A 148 -7.98 2.90 23.17
C GLN A 148 -7.41 2.15 21.97
N VAL A 149 -7.48 2.79 20.79
CA VAL A 149 -6.72 2.33 19.62
C VAL A 149 -5.24 2.53 19.90
N THR A 150 -4.48 1.44 19.80
CA THR A 150 -3.02 1.42 19.92
C THR A 150 -2.41 0.86 18.65
N TRP A 151 -1.11 0.95 18.52
CA TRP A 151 -0.35 0.30 17.47
C TRP A 151 0.87 -0.42 18.03
N GLN A 152 1.39 -1.37 17.27
CA GLN A 152 2.61 -2.11 17.57
C GLN A 152 3.50 -2.14 16.35
N ASP A 153 4.82 -2.29 16.57
CA ASP A 153 5.75 -2.53 15.47
C ASP A 153 5.57 -3.97 14.97
N VAL A 154 5.32 -4.08 13.66
CA VAL A 154 5.09 -5.35 12.97
C VAL A 154 6.10 -5.51 11.85
N ARG A 155 6.69 -6.68 11.72
CA ARG A 155 7.60 -7.03 10.64
C ARG A 155 6.83 -7.70 9.51
N VAL A 156 6.70 -7.03 8.39
CA VAL A 156 6.10 -7.58 7.17
C VAL A 156 7.21 -8.26 6.36
N PRO A 157 7.15 -9.58 6.15
CA PRO A 157 8.14 -10.29 5.33
C PRO A 157 8.15 -9.81 3.89
N ALA A 158 9.25 -10.04 3.17
CA ALA A 158 9.27 -9.97 1.72
C ALA A 158 8.50 -11.15 1.10
N ASN A 159 8.11 -11.01 -0.17
CA ASN A 159 7.44 -12.01 -0.99
C ASN A 159 6.04 -12.46 -0.48
N MET A 160 5.38 -11.62 0.30
CA MET A 160 3.96 -11.84 0.60
C MET A 160 3.11 -11.45 -0.59
N VAL A 161 2.34 -12.41 -1.10
CA VAL A 161 1.46 -12.22 -2.26
C VAL A 161 0.09 -11.72 -1.80
N PHE A 162 -0.47 -10.74 -2.50
CA PHE A 162 -1.80 -10.21 -2.26
C PHE A 162 -2.44 -9.70 -3.55
N ARG A 163 -3.77 -9.56 -3.55
CA ARG A 163 -4.53 -9.04 -4.69
C ARG A 163 -4.69 -7.53 -4.58
N ALA A 164 -4.63 -6.87 -5.73
CA ALA A 164 -4.89 -5.45 -5.89
C ALA A 164 -5.78 -5.21 -7.11
N SER A 165 -6.52 -4.11 -7.13
CA SER A 165 -7.29 -3.69 -8.30
C SER A 165 -7.01 -2.25 -8.68
N PHE A 166 -7.05 -1.96 -9.98
CA PHE A 166 -6.92 -0.61 -10.50
C PHE A 166 -8.14 0.23 -10.12
N ILE A 167 -7.90 1.43 -9.57
CA ILE A 167 -8.98 2.38 -9.22
C ILE A 167 -9.42 3.14 -10.46
N ASP A 168 -8.45 3.60 -11.26
CA ASP A 168 -8.70 4.42 -12.41
C ASP A 168 -8.68 3.61 -13.72
N ARG A 169 -9.39 4.12 -14.73
CA ARG A 169 -9.29 3.63 -16.09
C ARG A 169 -7.96 4.09 -16.70
N ILE A 170 -7.21 3.17 -17.30
CA ILE A 170 -5.93 3.50 -17.94
C ILE A 170 -6.01 3.17 -19.41
N SER A 171 -5.78 4.18 -20.24
CA SER A 171 -5.80 4.05 -21.69
C SER A 171 -4.40 4.21 -22.28
N PRO A 172 -3.90 3.23 -23.06
CA PRO A 172 -2.62 3.37 -23.78
C PRO A 172 -2.58 4.53 -24.78
N LYS A 173 -3.74 5.12 -25.08
CA LYS A 173 -3.84 6.28 -26.00
C LYS A 173 -3.54 7.61 -25.31
N SER A 174 -3.82 7.70 -24.00
CA SER A 174 -3.70 8.94 -23.22
C SER A 174 -2.66 8.86 -22.11
N ALA A 175 -2.26 7.66 -21.67
CA ALA A 175 -1.25 7.49 -20.63
C ALA A 175 0.14 7.92 -21.13
N ALA A 176 0.91 8.54 -20.24
CA ALA A 176 2.30 8.94 -20.47
C ALA A 176 3.22 8.27 -19.42
N ALA A 177 4.49 8.10 -19.79
CA ALA A 177 5.50 7.63 -18.82
C ALA A 177 5.61 8.63 -17.66
N GLY A 178 5.62 8.10 -16.44
CA GLY A 178 5.61 8.90 -15.21
C GLY A 178 4.21 9.16 -14.63
N ASP A 179 3.13 8.89 -15.35
CA ASP A 179 1.78 9.04 -14.82
C ASP A 179 1.59 8.17 -13.58
N VAL A 180 1.02 8.74 -12.52
CA VAL A 180 0.69 8.03 -11.28
C VAL A 180 -0.54 7.17 -11.51
N VAL A 181 -0.44 5.91 -11.12
CA VAL A 181 -1.50 4.92 -11.18
C VAL A 181 -1.85 4.49 -9.77
N ARG A 182 -3.14 4.55 -9.44
CA ARG A 182 -3.65 4.18 -8.12
C ARG A 182 -4.32 2.82 -8.19
N LEU A 183 -3.94 1.95 -7.25
CA LEU A 183 -4.60 0.68 -7.01
C LEU A 183 -5.06 0.63 -5.56
N LYS A 184 -5.91 -0.32 -5.24
CA LYS A 184 -6.31 -0.65 -3.86
C LYS A 184 -6.15 -2.14 -3.59
N MET A 185 -5.87 -2.48 -2.35
CA MET A 185 -5.87 -3.88 -1.91
C MET A 185 -7.26 -4.48 -1.96
N GLU A 186 -7.36 -5.74 -2.37
CA GLU A 186 -8.60 -6.53 -2.35
C GLU A 186 -8.69 -7.46 -1.14
N ASP A 187 -7.59 -7.68 -0.44
CA ASP A 187 -7.49 -8.51 0.75
C ASP A 187 -6.99 -7.69 1.95
N HIS A 188 -7.09 -8.24 3.16
CA HIS A 188 -6.43 -7.68 4.33
C HIS A 188 -5.01 -8.25 4.43
N LEU A 189 -4.04 -7.40 4.77
CA LEU A 189 -2.71 -7.83 5.19
C LEU A 189 -2.65 -7.81 6.72
N SER A 190 -2.62 -8.98 7.30
CA SER A 190 -2.45 -9.16 8.75
C SER A 190 -1.24 -10.06 9.04
N ILE A 191 -0.54 -9.78 10.14
CA ILE A 191 0.62 -10.52 10.59
C ILE A 191 0.42 -10.84 12.07
N GLU A 192 0.39 -12.11 12.44
CA GLU A 192 0.30 -12.56 13.83
C GLU A 192 -0.84 -11.88 14.65
N GLY A 193 -1.98 -11.63 13.99
CA GLY A 193 -3.14 -10.98 14.62
C GLY A 193 -3.09 -9.45 14.66
N TYR A 194 -2.10 -8.85 14.01
CA TYR A 194 -2.01 -7.40 13.81
C TYR A 194 -2.50 -7.04 12.40
N LEU A 195 -3.47 -6.17 12.29
CA LEU A 195 -3.91 -5.62 11.03
C LEU A 195 -2.92 -4.56 10.57
N VAL A 196 -2.27 -4.79 9.44
CA VAL A 196 -1.27 -3.91 8.84
C VAL A 196 -1.88 -3.03 7.76
N ALA A 197 -2.50 -3.66 6.76
CA ALA A 197 -3.15 -2.96 5.67
C ALA A 197 -4.51 -3.61 5.39
N PRO A 198 -5.62 -2.94 5.72
CA PRO A 198 -6.96 -3.43 5.39
C PRO A 198 -7.21 -3.45 3.88
N ARG A 199 -8.20 -4.23 3.45
CA ARG A 199 -8.79 -4.08 2.11
C ARG A 199 -9.09 -2.60 1.84
N GLY A 200 -8.86 -2.14 0.60
CA GLY A 200 -9.00 -0.72 0.24
C GLY A 200 -7.76 0.13 0.51
N SER A 201 -6.72 -0.40 1.17
CA SER A 201 -5.43 0.30 1.34
C SER A 201 -4.85 0.64 -0.02
N ARG A 202 -4.32 1.87 -0.14
CA ARG A 202 -3.83 2.42 -1.40
C ARG A 202 -2.49 1.81 -1.79
N ILE A 203 -2.37 1.52 -3.09
CA ILE A 203 -1.11 1.14 -3.72
C ILE A 203 -0.81 2.16 -4.80
N ILE A 204 0.42 2.64 -4.82
CA ILE A 204 0.92 3.58 -5.81
C ILE A 204 1.81 2.85 -6.80
N ALA A 205 1.53 3.09 -8.07
CA ALA A 205 2.35 2.65 -9.19
C ALA A 205 2.58 3.82 -10.14
N ARG A 206 3.49 3.64 -11.10
CA ARG A 206 3.72 4.59 -12.19
C ARG A 206 3.76 3.87 -13.52
N VAL A 207 3.30 4.57 -14.55
CA VAL A 207 3.53 4.13 -15.92
C VAL A 207 5.02 4.24 -16.23
N ASP A 208 5.66 3.12 -16.57
CA ASP A 208 7.08 3.09 -16.98
C ASP A 208 7.21 3.43 -18.46
N LYS A 209 6.49 2.68 -19.32
CA LYS A 209 6.54 2.85 -20.78
C LYS A 209 5.18 2.68 -21.39
N VAL A 210 4.92 3.45 -22.45
CA VAL A 210 3.73 3.31 -23.29
C VAL A 210 4.15 3.17 -24.74
N LYS A 211 3.66 2.13 -25.40
CA LYS A 211 3.72 1.99 -26.86
C LYS A 211 2.29 2.04 -27.39
N PRO A 212 1.89 3.14 -28.00
CA PRO A 212 0.55 3.27 -28.56
C PRO A 212 0.33 2.26 -29.69
N PRO A 213 -0.93 1.91 -29.99
CA PRO A 213 -1.25 1.03 -31.11
C PRO A 213 -0.78 1.67 -32.40
N ARG A 214 -0.18 0.87 -33.29
CA ARG A 214 0.29 1.31 -34.62
C ARG A 214 -0.56 0.68 -35.71
N SER A 215 -0.58 1.33 -36.89
CA SER A 215 -1.15 0.79 -38.09
C SER A 215 -0.56 -0.61 -38.37
N PHE A 216 -1.35 -1.47 -39.01
CA PHE A 216 -1.02 -2.91 -39.26
C PHE A 216 -1.14 -3.86 -38.07
N GLY A 217 -2.09 -3.64 -37.13
CA GLY A 217 -2.43 -4.63 -36.09
C GLY A 217 -1.33 -4.85 -35.04
N ARG A 218 -0.43 -3.91 -34.84
CA ARG A 218 0.53 -4.00 -33.71
C ARG A 218 -0.19 -3.58 -32.42
N PRO A 219 -0.27 -4.48 -31.43
CA PRO A 219 -0.94 -4.20 -30.16
C PRO A 219 -0.28 -3.05 -29.41
N SER A 220 -1.05 -2.36 -28.60
CA SER A 220 -0.53 -1.40 -27.62
C SER A 220 0.20 -2.14 -26.51
N GLU A 221 1.18 -1.49 -25.92
CA GLU A 221 1.90 -1.98 -24.73
C GLU A 221 1.97 -0.88 -23.70
N ILE A 222 1.66 -1.21 -22.44
CA ILE A 222 1.85 -0.32 -21.31
C ILE A 222 2.51 -1.10 -20.20
N SER A 223 3.57 -0.55 -19.60
CA SER A 223 4.26 -1.14 -18.47
C SER A 223 4.18 -0.25 -17.24
N PHE A 224 4.15 -0.88 -16.07
CA PHE A 224 4.04 -0.23 -14.78
C PHE A 224 5.19 -0.61 -13.88
N VAL A 225 5.63 0.32 -13.06
CA VAL A 225 6.45 0.09 -11.87
C VAL A 225 5.55 0.28 -10.67
N PHE A 226 5.47 -0.74 -9.81
CA PHE A 226 4.75 -0.65 -8.55
C PHE A 226 5.73 -0.12 -7.50
N ASP A 227 5.34 0.92 -6.81
CA ASP A 227 6.23 1.60 -5.86
C ASP A 227 6.01 1.10 -4.44
N ARG A 228 4.79 1.32 -3.92
CA ARG A 228 4.49 1.07 -2.51
C ARG A 228 3.02 0.81 -2.24
N LEU A 229 2.79 0.07 -1.17
CA LEU A 229 1.52 -0.04 -0.45
C LEU A 229 1.57 0.92 0.74
N GLU A 230 0.51 1.69 0.95
CA GLU A 230 0.30 2.58 2.09
C GLU A 230 -0.52 1.82 3.14
N PRO A 231 0.10 1.34 4.25
CA PRO A 231 -0.60 0.62 5.31
C PRO A 231 -1.39 1.58 6.22
N LEU A 232 -1.93 1.08 7.34
CA LEU A 232 -2.57 1.93 8.36
C LEU A 232 -1.60 2.94 8.98
N GLY A 233 -0.34 2.54 9.18
CA GLY A 233 0.72 3.38 9.72
C GLY A 233 1.28 4.37 8.70
N PRO A 234 2.16 5.27 9.15
CA PRO A 234 2.78 6.27 8.28
C PRO A 234 3.90 5.71 7.40
N GLU A 235 4.33 4.48 7.67
CA GLU A 235 5.38 3.81 6.91
C GLU A 235 4.86 3.33 5.55
N GLU A 236 5.77 3.01 4.65
CA GLU A 236 5.46 2.48 3.32
C GLU A 236 6.00 1.05 3.19
N ILE A 237 5.26 0.19 2.51
CA ILE A 237 5.68 -1.17 2.19
C ILE A 237 6.01 -1.20 0.70
N PRO A 238 7.27 -1.38 0.30
CA PRO A 238 7.62 -1.45 -1.11
C PRO A 238 7.06 -2.74 -1.73
N VAL A 239 6.47 -2.62 -2.93
CA VAL A 239 5.79 -3.70 -3.62
C VAL A 239 6.25 -3.82 -5.07
N PHE A 240 6.08 -5.01 -5.64
CA PHE A 240 6.45 -5.28 -7.02
C PHE A 240 5.60 -6.41 -7.61
N LEU A 241 5.71 -6.64 -8.89
CA LEU A 241 5.18 -7.83 -9.53
C LEU A 241 6.28 -8.90 -9.59
N GLY A 242 6.24 -9.84 -8.66
CA GLY A 242 7.20 -10.95 -8.58
C GLY A 242 6.68 -12.23 -9.21
N ASP A 243 7.53 -13.26 -9.20
CA ASP A 243 7.22 -14.56 -9.81
C ASP A 243 6.08 -15.30 -9.09
N ALA A 244 5.99 -15.16 -7.76
CA ALA A 244 4.91 -15.78 -6.97
C ALA A 244 3.56 -15.10 -7.27
N ALA A 245 3.52 -13.78 -7.43
CA ALA A 245 2.34 -13.05 -7.86
C ALA A 245 1.88 -13.46 -9.27
N VAL A 246 2.82 -13.64 -10.19
CA VAL A 246 2.55 -14.14 -11.55
C VAL A 246 1.97 -15.55 -11.51
N LEU A 247 2.52 -16.43 -10.65
CA LEU A 247 2.03 -17.79 -10.48
C LEU A 247 0.63 -17.80 -9.86
N ALA A 248 0.39 -17.03 -8.81
CA ALA A 248 -0.91 -16.89 -8.17
C ALA A 248 -1.99 -16.41 -9.15
N SER A 249 -1.66 -15.40 -9.97
CA SER A 249 -2.57 -14.88 -11.01
C SER A 249 -2.96 -15.94 -12.05
N LYS A 250 -2.06 -16.86 -12.40
CA LYS A 250 -2.35 -17.96 -13.33
C LYS A 250 -3.22 -19.05 -12.69
N SER A 251 -3.12 -19.24 -11.39
CA SER A 251 -3.85 -20.24 -10.63
C SER A 251 -5.28 -19.80 -10.30
N ASP A 252 -5.52 -18.49 -10.23
CA ASP A 252 -6.85 -17.94 -9.92
C ASP A 252 -7.78 -18.00 -11.13
N LYS A 253 -8.74 -18.92 -11.09
CA LYS A 253 -9.75 -19.11 -12.14
C LYS A 253 -10.63 -17.88 -12.33
N THR A 254 -10.83 -17.06 -11.32
CA THR A 254 -11.66 -15.85 -11.39
C THR A 254 -10.97 -14.76 -12.19
N VAL A 255 -9.67 -14.59 -12.01
CA VAL A 255 -8.83 -13.68 -12.81
C VAL A 255 -8.70 -14.20 -14.24
N ALA A 256 -8.48 -15.50 -14.41
CA ALA A 256 -8.41 -16.12 -15.73
C ALA A 256 -9.74 -16.04 -16.50
N ALA A 257 -10.89 -16.20 -15.85
CA ALA A 257 -12.22 -16.07 -16.46
C ALA A 257 -12.53 -14.60 -16.83
N ALA A 258 -12.16 -13.64 -16.00
CA ALA A 258 -12.30 -12.22 -16.30
C ALA A 258 -11.46 -11.82 -17.52
N ALA A 259 -10.28 -12.39 -17.68
CA ALA A 259 -9.43 -12.23 -18.88
C ALA A 259 -10.06 -12.82 -20.15
N GLY A 260 -10.92 -13.86 -20.03
CA GLY A 260 -11.59 -14.52 -21.16
C GLY A 260 -12.88 -13.84 -21.63
N THR A 261 -13.57 -13.07 -20.77
CA THR A 261 -14.85 -12.41 -21.11
C THR A 261 -14.69 -10.93 -21.49
N SER A 262 -13.65 -10.30 -21.03
CA SER A 262 -13.20 -8.99 -21.52
C SER A 262 -11.96 -9.27 -22.32
N ALA A 263 -11.90 -8.91 -23.60
CA ALA A 263 -10.77 -9.13 -24.50
C ALA A 263 -9.45 -8.45 -24.02
N LEU A 264 -9.22 -8.41 -22.74
CA LEU A 264 -7.96 -8.10 -22.07
C LEU A 264 -7.16 -9.41 -22.02
N GLY A 265 -6.51 -9.71 -23.13
CA GLY A 265 -5.38 -10.62 -23.07
C GLY A 265 -4.31 -10.03 -22.16
N PHE A 266 -4.44 -10.22 -20.84
CA PHE A 266 -3.32 -10.09 -19.93
C PHE A 266 -2.31 -11.17 -20.28
N ILE A 267 -1.56 -10.94 -21.34
CA ILE A 267 -0.36 -11.72 -21.58
C ILE A 267 0.65 -11.19 -20.57
N LEU A 268 0.67 -11.84 -19.42
CA LEU A 268 1.83 -11.83 -18.53
C LEU A 268 2.98 -12.39 -19.37
N LEU A 269 3.66 -11.54 -20.12
CA LEU A 269 4.87 -11.92 -20.80
C LEU A 269 5.92 -12.15 -19.74
N GLY A 270 6.36 -13.38 -19.69
CA GLY A 270 7.35 -13.98 -18.85
C GLY A 270 8.61 -13.18 -18.50
N PRO A 271 9.64 -13.80 -17.92
CA PRO A 271 10.66 -13.14 -17.12
C PRO A 271 11.43 -12.14 -17.96
N ILE A 272 10.96 -10.90 -17.97
CA ILE A 272 11.80 -9.77 -18.35
C ILE A 272 12.46 -9.37 -17.04
N GLY A 273 13.74 -9.70 -16.96
CA GLY A 273 14.61 -9.67 -15.80
C GLY A 273 14.35 -8.60 -14.75
N LEU A 274 14.70 -8.90 -13.55
CA LEU A 274 14.79 -8.25 -12.23
C LEU A 274 14.72 -6.69 -12.09
N ALA A 275 14.44 -5.96 -13.15
CA ALA A 275 14.15 -4.53 -13.19
C ALA A 275 12.79 -4.27 -13.88
N GLY A 276 11.93 -5.29 -13.94
CA GLY A 276 10.83 -5.36 -14.86
C GLY A 276 9.57 -4.70 -14.39
N GLY A 277 9.06 -3.82 -15.21
CA GLY A 277 7.68 -3.37 -15.15
C GLY A 277 6.72 -4.47 -15.66
N PHE A 278 5.50 -4.44 -15.16
CA PHE A 278 4.38 -5.22 -15.66
C PHE A 278 3.98 -4.72 -17.06
N LEU A 279 3.86 -5.64 -18.03
CA LEU A 279 3.52 -5.31 -19.41
C LEU A 279 2.13 -5.82 -19.76
N VAL A 280 1.23 -4.92 -20.07
CA VAL A 280 -0.07 -5.23 -20.69
C VAL A 280 0.06 -5.11 -22.19
N LYS A 281 -0.25 -6.18 -22.92
CA LYS A 281 -0.22 -6.22 -24.37
C LYS A 281 -1.60 -6.60 -24.91
N GLY A 282 -2.15 -5.79 -25.80
CA GLY A 282 -3.45 -6.07 -26.40
C GLY A 282 -3.85 -5.06 -27.47
N ASP A 283 -4.92 -5.37 -28.23
CA ASP A 283 -5.44 -4.50 -29.29
C ASP A 283 -6.08 -3.22 -28.69
N ALA A 284 -5.27 -2.20 -28.43
CA ALA A 284 -5.67 -0.86 -28.00
C ALA A 284 -6.65 -0.80 -26.81
N GLN A 285 -6.67 -1.81 -25.98
CA GLN A 285 -7.67 -1.91 -24.91
C GLN A 285 -7.23 -1.14 -23.68
N GLU A 286 -8.23 -0.49 -23.08
CA GLU A 286 -8.08 0.20 -21.82
C GLU A 286 -8.11 -0.81 -20.66
N ILE A 287 -7.39 -0.53 -19.58
CA ILE A 287 -7.52 -1.25 -18.31
C ILE A 287 -8.70 -0.63 -17.58
N PRO A 288 -9.83 -1.33 -17.42
CA PRO A 288 -10.98 -0.79 -16.72
C PRO A 288 -10.73 -0.74 -15.20
N PRO A 289 -11.41 0.17 -14.48
CA PRO A 289 -11.45 0.13 -13.02
C PRO A 289 -11.90 -1.25 -12.52
N GLY A 290 -11.34 -1.70 -11.41
CA GLY A 290 -11.63 -3.02 -10.84
C GLY A 290 -10.86 -4.18 -11.47
N SER A 291 -10.00 -3.93 -12.48
CA SER A 291 -9.11 -4.98 -12.99
C SER A 291 -8.16 -5.44 -11.90
N VAL A 292 -8.17 -6.76 -11.61
CA VAL A 292 -7.37 -7.35 -10.53
C VAL A 292 -6.00 -7.77 -11.02
N ILE A 293 -5.00 -7.56 -10.18
CA ILE A 293 -3.62 -8.00 -10.33
C ILE A 293 -3.09 -8.54 -9.01
N TYR A 294 -2.16 -9.47 -9.06
CA TYR A 294 -1.40 -9.93 -7.90
C TYR A 294 -0.10 -9.17 -7.79
N LEU A 295 0.30 -8.83 -6.57
CA LEU A 295 1.55 -8.15 -6.25
C LEU A 295 2.22 -8.84 -5.06
N GLU A 296 3.50 -8.55 -4.86
CA GLU A 296 4.29 -9.04 -3.73
C GLU A 296 4.96 -7.88 -2.98
N THR A 297 5.17 -8.06 -1.68
CA THR A 297 6.07 -7.20 -0.91
C THR A 297 7.50 -7.45 -1.34
N SER A 298 8.28 -6.39 -1.63
CA SER A 298 9.64 -6.54 -2.19
C SER A 298 10.73 -6.66 -1.14
N ALA A 299 10.49 -6.22 0.09
CA ALA A 299 11.48 -6.21 1.16
C ALA A 299 10.82 -6.38 2.53
N LEU A 300 11.64 -6.81 3.50
CA LEU A 300 11.24 -6.78 4.91
C LEU A 300 10.98 -5.33 5.32
N SER A 301 9.77 -5.06 5.80
CA SER A 301 9.33 -3.72 6.23
C SER A 301 8.91 -3.73 7.69
N ASN A 302 9.31 -2.72 8.45
CA ASN A 302 8.82 -2.51 9.81
C ASN A 302 7.75 -1.42 9.75
N VAL A 303 6.54 -1.76 10.16
CA VAL A 303 5.37 -0.87 10.06
C VAL A 303 4.54 -0.93 11.33
N LYS A 304 3.66 0.04 11.52
CA LYS A 304 2.70 0.03 12.61
C LYS A 304 1.48 -0.80 12.23
N GLY A 305 1.13 -1.78 13.07
CA GLY A 305 -0.06 -2.60 12.92
C GLY A 305 -1.03 -2.40 14.09
N TYR A 306 -2.31 -2.56 13.85
CA TYR A 306 -3.36 -2.53 14.87
C TYR A 306 -3.51 -3.91 15.52
N PRO A 307 -3.30 -4.05 16.84
CA PRO A 307 -3.55 -5.31 17.54
C PRO A 307 -5.06 -5.58 17.57
N VAL A 308 -5.51 -6.55 16.77
CA VAL A 308 -6.94 -6.85 16.63
C VAL A 308 -7.47 -7.56 17.86
N PRO A 309 -8.44 -6.96 18.58
CA PRO A 309 -9.01 -7.59 19.76
C PRO A 309 -9.80 -8.86 19.40
N PRO A 310 -9.95 -9.83 20.34
CA PRO A 310 -10.64 -11.09 20.09
C PRO A 310 -12.05 -10.93 19.50
N SER A 311 -12.77 -9.88 19.88
CA SER A 311 -14.11 -9.57 19.38
C SER A 311 -14.17 -9.22 17.88
N LEU A 312 -13.07 -8.79 17.28
CA LEU A 312 -12.98 -8.40 15.87
C LEU A 312 -12.15 -9.38 15.02
N LYS A 313 -11.60 -10.46 15.60
CA LYS A 313 -10.78 -11.42 14.85
C LYS A 313 -11.50 -12.06 13.68
N GLY A 314 -12.80 -12.31 13.79
CA GLY A 314 -13.61 -12.86 12.69
C GLY A 314 -13.63 -11.98 11.43
N LEU A 315 -13.31 -10.67 11.56
CA LEU A 315 -13.19 -9.78 10.40
C LEU A 315 -11.89 -10.01 9.60
N LEU A 316 -10.85 -10.58 10.24
CA LEU A 316 -9.61 -10.96 9.54
C LEU A 316 -9.81 -12.23 8.72
N GLU A 317 -10.49 -13.23 9.30
CA GLU A 317 -10.67 -14.57 8.70
C GLU A 317 -11.54 -14.56 7.43
N SER A 318 -12.44 -13.61 7.31
CA SER A 318 -13.31 -13.47 6.13
C SER A 318 -12.58 -13.09 4.84
N SER A 319 -11.29 -12.81 4.90
CA SER A 319 -10.49 -12.28 3.81
C SER A 319 -9.16 -13.01 3.58
N GLU A 320 -8.83 -14.04 4.37
CA GLU A 320 -7.61 -14.80 4.15
C GLU A 320 -7.74 -15.67 2.89
N TYR A 321 -6.92 -15.37 1.89
CA TYR A 321 -6.64 -16.27 0.79
C TYR A 321 -5.80 -17.42 1.36
N ASN A 322 -6.47 -18.53 1.76
CA ASN A 322 -5.80 -19.77 2.13
C ASN A 322 -5.09 -20.32 0.90
N VAL A 323 -3.80 -20.10 0.81
CA VAL A 323 -2.91 -20.97 0.05
C VAL A 323 -2.87 -22.28 0.83
N SER A 324 -3.84 -23.18 0.55
CA SER A 324 -3.79 -24.54 1.04
C SER A 324 -2.50 -25.18 0.54
N GLU A 325 -1.64 -25.55 1.48
CA GLU A 325 -0.55 -26.50 1.31
C GLU A 325 -1.11 -27.89 0.92
N ASP A 326 -1.65 -28.02 -0.28
CA ASP A 326 -1.96 -29.31 -0.88
C ASP A 326 -0.85 -29.68 -1.88
N SER A 327 0.31 -30.03 -1.34
CA SER A 327 1.34 -30.74 -2.09
C SER A 327 2.21 -31.62 -1.19
N GLU A 328 1.57 -32.58 -0.52
CA GLU A 328 2.22 -33.83 -0.17
C GLU A 328 1.37 -34.99 -0.67
N GLY A 329 1.48 -35.25 -1.96
CA GLY A 329 1.11 -36.52 -2.56
C GLY A 329 2.02 -37.62 -2.05
N THR A 330 1.56 -38.32 -1.02
CA THR A 330 2.18 -39.58 -0.61
C THR A 330 1.87 -40.63 -1.67
N GLU A 331 2.79 -40.86 -2.57
CA GLU A 331 2.89 -42.11 -3.32
C GLU A 331 3.14 -43.24 -2.32
N THR A 332 2.13 -43.98 -1.97
CA THR A 332 2.27 -45.29 -1.36
C THR A 332 2.12 -46.33 -2.45
N ASP A 333 3.27 -46.74 -2.97
CA ASP A 333 3.48 -47.96 -3.73
C ASP A 333 3.13 -49.15 -2.84
N THR A 334 2.09 -49.91 -3.20
CA THR A 334 1.82 -51.21 -2.61
C THR A 334 1.63 -52.21 -3.72
N ASN A 335 2.76 -52.68 -4.19
CA ASN A 335 2.87 -53.99 -4.79
C ASN A 335 2.56 -55.05 -3.73
N GLN A 336 1.52 -55.84 -3.95
CA GLN A 336 1.48 -57.22 -3.43
C GLN A 336 0.82 -58.12 -4.45
N GLU A 337 1.71 -58.97 -4.96
CA GLU A 337 1.41 -60.19 -5.71
C GLU A 337 0.62 -61.20 -4.89
N GLY A 338 -0.12 -61.98 -5.60
CA GLY A 338 -0.14 -63.41 -5.31
C GLY A 338 -1.43 -64.01 -4.78
N GLY A 339 -1.93 -64.97 -5.52
CA GLY A 339 -2.62 -66.03 -4.89
C GLY A 339 -3.88 -66.56 -5.57
N VAL A 340 -3.66 -67.38 -6.53
CA VAL A 340 -4.50 -68.45 -7.12
C VAL A 340 -5.21 -69.30 -6.06
N GLN A 341 -6.44 -69.70 -6.29
CA GLN A 341 -7.09 -71.01 -6.22
C GLN A 341 -8.59 -70.88 -6.00
N SER A 342 -9.44 -71.25 -6.93
CA SER A 342 -10.01 -72.57 -7.26
C SER A 342 -10.94 -73.13 -6.20
N GLU A 343 -12.13 -73.40 -6.64
CA GLU A 343 -12.96 -74.59 -6.50
C GLU A 343 -14.24 -74.47 -5.67
N GLN A 344 -15.32 -74.77 -6.35
CA GLN A 344 -16.43 -75.68 -6.06
C GLN A 344 -17.32 -75.28 -4.85
N ASP A 345 -18.57 -75.04 -5.05
CA ASP A 345 -19.76 -75.91 -5.42
C ASP A 345 -20.96 -75.04 -5.82
#